data_d3448873751df94589be0aea61974c0a
#
_entry.id   d3448873751df94589be0aea61974c0a
#
_cell.length_a   1.000
_cell.length_b   1.000
_cell.length_c   1.000
_cell.angle_alpha   90.00
_cell.angle_beta   90.00
_cell.angle_gamma   90.00
#
_symmetry.space_group_name_H-M   'P 1'
#
loop_
_entity.id
_entity.type
_entity.pdbx_description
1 polymer ?
#
loop_
_entity_poly.entity_id
_entity_poly.type
_entity_poly.pdbx_seq_one_letter_code
_entity_poly.pdbx_strand_id
1 'polypeptide(L)'
;MKKKFNFDISPKFIEYFNKRVKQVFFYTTEACHLRCKQCLYKPNLFFQMKQRKEIPLNEMIKLAEDFHKLGAIKATIMGGEPSKYGDPEHRDLCKFIAELRKMGYTYIRMDTNGQFEDDMLALDGMKKLDEVSFSIDGYSPETNDILRGEGAFEKCRDNIKRAIELGYTVDITSCIHPVLLKKDKKGQLNIEKMILFAQDLGVRNINFHVLFKHGFPMDTWTEDTAVTPEKWIVARDILADAVTKNKYKIHVRIPYHFISREEFDKNPKYYGYCPAKLGERLLVHPDGQIRICSGLISSKYCVAHYFDGKIVWEEGYLNELNDHDLNNPTPCTNQSKGMQCGNYCPLCFSFKPYQKEYVWKNKLKWEETNDQKCNIFDNKSV
;
A
#
# COMPACT_ATOMS: atom_id res chain seq x y z
N MET A 1 12.05 33.45 8.74
CA MET A 1 12.38 33.33 7.29
C MET A 1 11.29 32.55 6.59
N LYS A 2 10.73 33.04 5.46
CA LYS A 2 9.82 32.26 4.63
C LYS A 2 10.60 31.10 4.01
N LYS A 3 10.10 29.87 4.12
CA LYS A 3 10.70 28.71 3.48
C LYS A 3 10.69 28.92 1.96
N LYS A 4 11.84 28.81 1.32
CA LYS A 4 11.92 28.84 -0.15
C LYS A 4 11.73 27.44 -0.70
N PHE A 5 10.70 27.23 -1.50
CA PHE A 5 10.40 25.99 -2.19
C PHE A 5 11.01 25.98 -3.59
N ASN A 6 11.23 24.79 -4.13
CA ASN A 6 11.68 24.59 -5.51
C ASN A 6 10.54 24.74 -6.51
N PHE A 7 9.34 24.31 -6.09
CA PHE A 7 8.11 24.46 -6.85
C PHE A 7 7.33 25.69 -6.37
N ASP A 8 6.57 26.28 -7.27
CA ASP A 8 5.51 27.23 -6.92
C ASP A 8 4.33 26.43 -6.36
N ILE A 9 4.22 26.39 -5.04
CA ILE A 9 3.25 25.53 -4.34
C ILE A 9 2.03 26.35 -3.93
N SER A 10 0.84 25.88 -4.28
CA SER A 10 -0.42 26.47 -3.86
C SER A 10 -0.46 26.72 -2.35
N PRO A 11 -0.84 27.93 -1.89
CA PRO A 11 -0.91 28.24 -0.47
C PRO A 11 -1.76 27.26 0.34
N LYS A 12 -2.89 26.79 -0.20
CA LYS A 12 -3.74 25.79 0.43
C LYS A 12 -3.02 24.45 0.64
N PHE A 13 -2.19 24.01 -0.29
CA PHE A 13 -1.40 22.80 -0.13
C PHE A 13 -0.42 22.93 1.03
N ILE A 14 0.27 24.09 1.09
CA ILE A 14 1.21 24.39 2.18
C ILE A 14 0.46 24.42 3.52
N GLU A 15 -0.64 25.14 3.60
CA GLU A 15 -1.45 25.26 4.82
C GLU A 15 -1.90 23.88 5.33
N TYR A 16 -2.40 23.03 4.43
CA TYR A 16 -2.91 21.71 4.81
C TYR A 16 -1.81 20.74 5.26
N PHE A 17 -0.66 20.70 4.56
CA PHE A 17 0.38 19.69 4.79
C PHE A 17 1.54 20.16 5.68
N ASN A 18 1.71 21.45 5.90
CA ASN A 18 2.83 21.97 6.69
C ASN A 18 2.83 21.39 8.11
N LYS A 19 3.93 20.76 8.50
CA LYS A 19 4.12 20.05 9.78
C LYS A 19 3.20 18.83 10.00
N ARG A 20 2.30 18.52 9.06
CA ARG A 20 1.47 17.31 9.13
C ARG A 20 2.10 16.14 8.40
N VAL A 21 2.60 16.38 7.19
CA VAL A 21 3.22 15.33 6.40
C VAL A 21 4.44 14.75 7.12
N LYS A 22 4.46 13.43 7.25
CA LYS A 22 5.56 12.68 7.89
C LYS A 22 6.25 11.74 6.90
N GLN A 23 5.50 11.22 5.94
CA GLN A 23 5.96 10.21 5.00
C GLN A 23 5.54 10.55 3.58
N VAL A 24 6.47 10.33 2.65
CA VAL A 24 6.20 10.41 1.21
C VAL A 24 6.47 9.06 0.58
N PHE A 25 5.55 8.63 -0.27
CA PHE A 25 5.71 7.48 -1.15
C PHE A 25 6.04 8.01 -2.55
N PHE A 26 7.22 7.71 -3.03
CA PHE A 26 7.68 8.08 -4.35
C PHE A 26 7.45 6.91 -5.31
N TYR A 27 6.45 7.03 -6.16
CA TYR A 27 6.22 6.12 -7.29
C TYR A 27 7.14 6.53 -8.43
N THR A 28 8.34 5.98 -8.44
CA THR A 28 9.45 6.47 -9.27
C THR A 28 9.22 6.23 -10.76
N THR A 29 8.60 5.10 -11.10
CA THR A 29 8.37 4.68 -12.48
C THR A 29 7.08 3.85 -12.60
N GLU A 30 6.49 3.80 -13.78
CA GLU A 30 5.41 2.87 -14.12
C GLU A 30 5.91 1.51 -14.60
N ALA A 31 7.19 1.41 -14.97
CA ALA A 31 7.77 0.18 -15.47
C ALA A 31 7.79 -0.92 -14.41
N CYS A 32 7.40 -2.13 -14.77
CA CYS A 32 7.41 -3.29 -13.89
C CYS A 32 7.66 -4.58 -14.68
N HIS A 33 8.37 -5.53 -14.08
CA HIS A 33 8.59 -6.85 -14.64
C HIS A 33 7.32 -7.70 -14.65
N LEU A 34 6.46 -7.53 -13.64
CA LEU A 34 5.31 -8.39 -13.38
C LEU A 34 3.98 -7.77 -13.86
N ARG A 35 2.99 -8.63 -13.98
CA ARG A 35 1.59 -8.27 -14.27
C ARG A 35 0.66 -8.90 -13.24
N CYS A 36 0.97 -8.63 -11.95
CA CYS A 36 0.27 -9.22 -10.82
C CYS A 36 -1.23 -8.98 -10.89
N LYS A 37 -2.02 -10.03 -10.62
CA LYS A 37 -3.49 -9.95 -10.64
C LYS A 37 -4.05 -8.95 -9.63
N GLN A 38 -3.40 -8.81 -8.48
CA GLN A 38 -3.79 -7.92 -7.38
C GLN A 38 -3.20 -6.53 -7.47
N CYS A 39 -2.45 -6.20 -8.51
CA CYS A 39 -1.80 -4.91 -8.62
C CYS A 39 -2.82 -3.77 -8.64
N LEU A 40 -2.72 -2.82 -7.71
CA LEU A 40 -3.57 -1.62 -7.67
C LEU A 40 -3.36 -0.73 -8.90
N TYR A 41 -2.20 -0.84 -9.53
CA TYR A 41 -1.76 -0.01 -10.63
C TYR A 41 -1.61 -0.85 -11.91
N LYS A 42 -2.63 -1.69 -12.19
CA LYS A 42 -2.63 -2.45 -13.45
C LYS A 42 -2.40 -1.53 -14.66
N PRO A 43 -1.80 -2.10 -15.70
CA PRO A 43 -1.46 -1.38 -16.93
C PRO A 43 -2.50 -0.40 -17.42
N ASN A 44 -3.77 -0.72 -17.26
CA ASN A 44 -4.84 0.09 -17.80
C ASN A 44 -5.07 1.46 -17.11
N LEU A 45 -4.60 1.66 -15.87
CA LEU A 45 -4.70 2.96 -15.20
C LEU A 45 -3.48 3.84 -15.43
N PHE A 46 -2.28 3.29 -15.30
CA PHE A 46 -1.05 4.02 -15.59
C PHE A 46 -0.72 4.09 -17.07
N PHE A 47 -1.00 3.02 -17.82
CA PHE A 47 -0.64 2.95 -19.25
C PHE A 47 -1.61 3.69 -20.18
N GLN A 48 -2.78 4.06 -19.69
CA GLN A 48 -3.68 4.98 -20.42
C GLN A 48 -3.32 6.44 -20.20
N MET A 49 -2.59 6.75 -19.14
CA MET A 49 -2.07 8.10 -18.91
C MET A 49 -0.84 8.32 -19.81
N LYS A 50 -1.05 8.99 -20.91
CA LYS A 50 -0.06 9.18 -22.01
C LYS A 50 1.17 10.01 -21.63
N GLN A 51 1.43 10.34 -20.35
CA GLN A 51 2.27 11.49 -20.09
C GLN A 51 3.64 11.21 -19.50
N ARG A 52 3.80 10.34 -18.52
CA ARG A 52 5.11 10.05 -17.93
C ARG A 52 5.23 8.59 -17.55
N LYS A 53 6.35 7.99 -17.95
CA LYS A 53 6.69 6.62 -17.53
C LYS A 53 7.47 6.59 -16.22
N GLU A 54 8.12 7.70 -15.89
CA GLU A 54 8.91 7.85 -14.66
C GLU A 54 9.07 9.33 -14.30
N ILE A 55 9.39 9.60 -13.03
CA ILE A 55 9.71 10.94 -12.56
C ILE A 55 11.18 11.21 -12.87
N PRO A 56 11.55 12.26 -13.59
CA PRO A 56 12.94 12.63 -13.78
C PRO A 56 13.66 12.84 -12.45
N LEU A 57 14.88 12.32 -12.31
CA LEU A 57 15.63 12.33 -11.04
C LEU A 57 15.72 13.73 -10.40
N ASN A 58 16.04 14.75 -11.18
CA ASN A 58 16.16 16.13 -10.69
C ASN A 58 14.84 16.70 -10.18
N GLU A 59 13.73 16.30 -10.76
CA GLU A 59 12.39 16.68 -10.34
C GLU A 59 12.01 15.95 -9.04
N MET A 60 12.30 14.67 -8.97
CA MET A 60 12.04 13.85 -7.77
C MET A 60 12.84 14.35 -6.56
N ILE A 61 14.11 14.77 -6.76
CA ILE A 61 14.93 15.40 -5.72
C ILE A 61 14.30 16.71 -5.23
N LYS A 62 13.85 17.57 -6.15
CA LYS A 62 13.19 18.83 -5.81
C LYS A 62 11.87 18.62 -5.04
N LEU A 63 11.05 17.66 -5.45
CA LEU A 63 9.83 17.27 -4.75
C LEU A 63 10.14 16.78 -3.33
N ALA A 64 11.14 15.90 -3.20
CA ALA A 64 11.56 15.39 -1.90
C ALA A 64 12.03 16.51 -0.97
N GLU A 65 12.82 17.45 -1.47
CA GLU A 65 13.27 18.61 -0.70
C GLU A 65 12.09 19.48 -0.23
N ASP A 66 11.14 19.77 -1.11
CA ASP A 66 9.99 20.59 -0.77
C ASP A 66 9.06 19.90 0.25
N PHE A 67 8.85 18.58 0.12
CA PHE A 67 8.08 17.83 1.12
C PHE A 67 8.83 17.68 2.44
N HIS A 68 10.15 17.60 2.42
CA HIS A 68 10.96 17.67 3.65
C HIS A 68 10.78 19.03 4.37
N LYS A 69 10.78 20.13 3.62
CA LYS A 69 10.46 21.46 4.17
C LYS A 69 9.06 21.52 4.80
N LEU A 70 8.10 20.74 4.30
CA LEU A 70 6.75 20.64 4.89
C LEU A 70 6.71 19.75 6.14
N GLY A 71 7.72 18.92 6.37
CA GLY A 71 7.85 18.08 7.57
C GLY A 71 8.07 16.60 7.31
N ALA A 72 8.13 16.16 6.05
CA ALA A 72 8.39 14.76 5.73
C ALA A 72 9.81 14.34 6.16
N ILE A 73 9.89 13.25 6.89
CA ILE A 73 11.15 12.65 7.36
C ILE A 73 11.27 11.17 7.01
N LYS A 74 10.22 10.60 6.42
CA LYS A 74 10.20 9.20 5.97
C LYS A 74 9.92 9.15 4.48
N ALA A 75 10.68 8.35 3.76
CA ALA A 75 10.47 8.07 2.35
C ALA A 75 10.23 6.59 2.12
N THR A 76 9.27 6.26 1.27
CA THR A 76 9.11 4.93 0.71
C THR A 76 9.27 5.03 -0.80
N ILE A 77 10.26 4.35 -1.34
CA ILE A 77 10.55 4.29 -2.76
C ILE A 77 9.81 3.10 -3.34
N MET A 78 8.97 3.34 -4.30
CA MET A 78 8.16 2.33 -4.95
C MET A 78 7.80 2.76 -6.39
N GLY A 79 6.86 2.10 -7.01
CA GLY A 79 6.42 2.45 -8.37
C GLY A 79 5.69 1.29 -9.02
N GLY A 80 5.91 1.07 -10.31
CA GLY A 80 5.75 -0.23 -10.91
C GLY A 80 6.74 -1.18 -10.25
N GLU A 81 8.03 -0.96 -10.52
CA GLU A 81 9.12 -1.61 -9.81
C GLU A 81 10.33 -0.66 -9.71
N PRO A 82 10.80 -0.31 -8.51
CA PRO A 82 11.90 0.65 -8.34
C PRO A 82 13.19 0.28 -9.06
N SER A 83 13.50 -1.01 -9.19
CA SER A 83 14.68 -1.47 -9.93
C SER A 83 14.64 -1.20 -11.43
N LYS A 84 13.50 -0.72 -11.95
CA LYS A 84 13.33 -0.28 -13.35
C LYS A 84 13.44 1.24 -13.51
N TYR A 85 13.75 1.95 -12.44
CA TYR A 85 13.86 3.40 -12.47
C TYR A 85 15.22 3.86 -13.00
N GLY A 86 15.18 4.80 -13.95
CA GLY A 86 16.37 5.44 -14.49
C GLY A 86 17.24 4.52 -15.35
N ASP A 87 18.53 4.55 -15.10
CA ASP A 87 19.51 3.80 -15.85
C ASP A 87 19.65 2.33 -15.40
N PRO A 88 20.10 1.43 -16.31
CA PRO A 88 20.24 0.01 -15.99
C PRO A 88 21.25 -0.31 -14.86
N GLU A 89 22.19 0.57 -14.61
CA GLU A 89 23.19 0.42 -13.55
C GLU A 89 22.72 1.00 -12.21
N HIS A 90 21.45 1.41 -12.11
CA HIS A 90 20.79 1.93 -10.91
C HIS A 90 21.42 3.18 -10.31
N ARG A 91 22.20 3.96 -11.09
CA ARG A 91 22.86 5.18 -10.60
C ARG A 91 21.86 6.24 -10.15
N ASP A 92 20.77 6.40 -10.90
CA ASP A 92 19.72 7.37 -10.56
C ASP A 92 19.00 7.00 -9.26
N LEU A 93 18.69 5.72 -9.08
CA LEU A 93 18.09 5.22 -7.85
C LEU A 93 19.02 5.41 -6.64
N CYS A 94 20.27 5.02 -6.77
CA CYS A 94 21.30 5.21 -5.75
C CYS A 94 21.50 6.68 -5.39
N LYS A 95 21.54 7.56 -6.40
CA LYS A 95 21.66 9.00 -6.20
C LYS A 95 20.45 9.58 -5.48
N PHE A 96 19.24 9.17 -5.84
CA PHE A 96 18.03 9.62 -5.15
C PHE A 96 18.05 9.24 -3.67
N ILE A 97 18.39 7.98 -3.35
CA ILE A 97 18.52 7.50 -1.95
C ILE A 97 19.56 8.33 -1.18
N ALA A 98 20.70 8.61 -1.82
CA ALA A 98 21.76 9.42 -1.21
C ALA A 98 21.30 10.86 -0.92
N GLU A 99 20.59 11.49 -1.86
CA GLU A 99 20.06 12.84 -1.66
C GLU A 99 18.97 12.88 -0.58
N LEU A 100 18.10 11.86 -0.48
CA LEU A 100 17.16 11.77 0.63
C LEU A 100 17.87 11.78 1.99
N ARG A 101 18.96 11.02 2.15
CA ARG A 101 19.75 11.04 3.40
C ARG A 101 20.36 12.41 3.68
N LYS A 102 20.94 13.02 2.66
CA LYS A 102 21.56 14.36 2.77
C LYS A 102 20.55 15.43 3.15
N MET A 103 19.30 15.33 2.67
CA MET A 103 18.20 16.22 3.05
C MET A 103 17.75 16.06 4.48
N GLY A 104 18.02 14.91 5.13
CA GLY A 104 17.59 14.66 6.50
C GLY A 104 16.42 13.68 6.64
N TYR A 105 16.09 12.91 5.60
CA TYR A 105 15.15 11.79 5.74
C TYR A 105 15.75 10.75 6.69
N THR A 106 15.09 10.52 7.82
CA THR A 106 15.57 9.64 8.89
C THR A 106 15.23 8.18 8.65
N TYR A 107 14.29 7.90 7.76
CA TYR A 107 13.89 6.55 7.41
C TYR A 107 13.58 6.46 5.92
N ILE A 108 14.31 5.57 5.22
CA ILE A 108 14.17 5.32 3.79
C ILE A 108 13.94 3.84 3.56
N ARG A 109 12.78 3.51 3.02
CA ARG A 109 12.39 2.15 2.68
C ARG A 109 12.21 2.02 1.17
N MET A 110 12.53 0.85 0.63
CA MET A 110 12.20 0.46 -0.73
C MET A 110 11.22 -0.71 -0.72
N ASP A 111 10.12 -0.59 -1.47
CA ASP A 111 9.17 -1.66 -1.72
C ASP A 111 9.43 -2.23 -3.12
N THR A 112 9.74 -3.53 -3.21
CA THR A 112 10.12 -4.19 -4.46
C THR A 112 9.39 -5.52 -4.65
N ASN A 113 9.21 -5.91 -5.91
CA ASN A 113 8.74 -7.26 -6.25
C ASN A 113 9.88 -8.30 -6.28
N GLY A 114 11.13 -7.87 -6.10
CA GLY A 114 12.29 -8.75 -6.04
C GLY A 114 12.66 -9.41 -7.36
N GLN A 115 12.31 -8.82 -8.51
CA GLN A 115 12.55 -9.41 -9.85
C GLN A 115 13.78 -8.82 -10.56
N PHE A 116 14.69 -8.21 -9.85
CA PHE A 116 15.96 -7.74 -10.43
C PHE A 116 16.95 -8.90 -10.62
N GLU A 117 17.77 -8.82 -11.67
CA GLU A 117 18.70 -9.88 -12.09
C GLU A 117 20.09 -9.70 -11.51
N ASP A 118 20.46 -8.49 -11.24
CA ASP A 118 21.79 -8.09 -10.78
C ASP A 118 21.87 -7.96 -9.26
N ASP A 119 23.06 -7.73 -8.75
CA ASP A 119 23.31 -7.51 -7.33
C ASP A 119 23.11 -6.03 -6.94
N MET A 120 21.99 -5.44 -7.40
CA MET A 120 21.63 -4.05 -7.15
C MET A 120 21.79 -3.65 -5.68
N LEU A 121 21.35 -4.52 -4.77
CA LEU A 121 21.40 -4.24 -3.34
C LEU A 121 22.83 -4.18 -2.77
N ALA A 122 23.83 -4.69 -3.46
CA ALA A 122 25.23 -4.57 -3.05
C ALA A 122 25.83 -3.19 -3.35
N LEU A 123 25.18 -2.38 -4.19
CA LEU A 123 25.67 -1.05 -4.53
C LEU A 123 25.71 -0.12 -3.30
N ASP A 124 26.76 0.68 -3.18
CA ASP A 124 26.96 1.57 -2.02
C ASP A 124 25.82 2.57 -1.80
N GLY A 125 25.19 3.03 -2.88
CA GLY A 125 24.03 3.90 -2.78
C GLY A 125 22.84 3.23 -2.10
N MET A 126 22.63 1.96 -2.36
CA MET A 126 21.54 1.17 -1.79
C MET A 126 21.74 0.89 -0.30
N LYS A 127 22.98 0.80 0.18
CA LYS A 127 23.29 0.59 1.62
C LYS A 127 22.78 1.71 2.54
N LYS A 128 22.28 2.80 1.97
CA LYS A 128 21.65 3.91 2.71
C LYS A 128 20.16 3.69 2.98
N LEU A 129 19.56 2.61 2.48
CA LEU A 129 18.23 2.17 2.87
C LEU A 129 18.23 1.66 4.31
N ASP A 130 17.15 1.95 5.04
CA ASP A 130 16.91 1.36 6.37
C ASP A 130 16.21 0.02 6.26
N GLU A 131 15.41 -0.16 5.20
CA GLU A 131 14.56 -1.32 5.04
C GLU A 131 14.29 -1.61 3.57
N VAL A 132 14.29 -2.89 3.22
CA VAL A 132 13.78 -3.39 1.94
C VAL A 132 12.58 -4.27 2.23
N SER A 133 11.43 -3.93 1.63
CA SER A 133 10.22 -4.71 1.74
C SER A 133 9.93 -5.45 0.46
N PHE A 134 9.96 -6.76 0.53
CA PHE A 134 9.70 -7.62 -0.62
C PHE A 134 8.22 -7.99 -0.69
N SER A 135 7.70 -7.95 -1.89
CA SER A 135 6.33 -8.34 -2.18
C SER A 135 6.27 -9.80 -2.60
N ILE A 136 5.81 -10.67 -1.71
CA ILE A 136 5.64 -12.12 -1.95
C ILE A 136 4.35 -12.59 -1.28
N ASP A 137 3.50 -13.31 -2.03
CA ASP A 137 2.12 -13.62 -1.62
C ASP A 137 1.90 -15.09 -1.29
N GLY A 138 2.96 -15.88 -1.26
CA GLY A 138 2.89 -17.30 -0.96
C GLY A 138 4.22 -17.85 -0.46
N TYR A 139 4.18 -19.05 0.08
CA TYR A 139 5.34 -19.75 0.63
C TYR A 139 5.95 -20.80 -0.35
N SER A 140 5.38 -20.89 -1.54
CA SER A 140 5.84 -21.74 -2.64
C SER A 140 5.41 -21.15 -4.00
N PRO A 141 5.99 -21.62 -5.12
CA PRO A 141 5.55 -21.19 -6.45
C PRO A 141 4.03 -21.33 -6.64
N GLU A 142 3.45 -22.47 -6.25
CA GLU A 142 2.03 -22.74 -6.43
C GLU A 142 1.14 -21.78 -5.65
N THR A 143 1.61 -21.23 -4.54
CA THR A 143 0.83 -20.31 -3.72
C THR A 143 1.09 -18.83 -4.04
N ASN A 144 2.27 -18.49 -4.54
CA ASN A 144 2.65 -17.12 -4.87
C ASN A 144 2.26 -16.76 -6.31
N ASP A 145 2.58 -17.64 -7.26
CA ASP A 145 2.55 -17.31 -8.68
C ASP A 145 1.13 -17.21 -9.22
N ILE A 146 0.14 -17.73 -8.49
CA ILE A 146 -1.29 -17.48 -8.73
C ILE A 146 -1.59 -15.99 -8.89
N LEU A 147 -0.96 -15.15 -8.05
CA LEU A 147 -1.16 -13.70 -8.06
C LEU A 147 -0.09 -12.97 -8.86
N ARG A 148 1.17 -13.41 -8.77
CA ARG A 148 2.31 -12.64 -9.30
C ARG A 148 2.79 -13.07 -10.66
N GLY A 149 2.44 -14.28 -11.09
CA GLY A 149 2.88 -14.86 -12.35
C GLY A 149 3.98 -15.90 -12.15
N GLU A 150 4.10 -16.79 -13.13
CA GLU A 150 5.03 -17.90 -13.13
C GLU A 150 6.49 -17.45 -12.94
N GLY A 151 7.23 -18.15 -12.08
CA GLY A 151 8.64 -17.90 -11.77
C GLY A 151 8.89 -16.73 -10.82
N ALA A 152 7.87 -15.97 -10.43
CA ALA A 152 8.04 -14.81 -9.57
C ALA A 152 8.48 -15.19 -8.14
N PHE A 153 8.09 -16.38 -7.65
CA PHE A 153 8.42 -16.82 -6.30
C PHE A 153 9.93 -17.03 -6.12
N GLU A 154 10.53 -17.85 -6.97
CA GLU A 154 11.93 -18.29 -6.84
C GLU A 154 12.87 -17.10 -6.78
N LYS A 155 12.73 -16.20 -7.74
CA LYS A 155 13.57 -15.02 -7.84
C LYS A 155 13.41 -14.06 -6.67
N CYS A 156 12.17 -13.80 -6.26
CA CYS A 156 11.89 -12.96 -5.10
C CYS A 156 12.50 -13.56 -3.82
N ARG A 157 12.30 -14.87 -3.60
CA ARG A 157 12.89 -15.60 -2.46
C ARG A 157 14.41 -15.47 -2.43
N ASP A 158 15.09 -15.65 -3.56
CA ASP A 158 16.54 -15.63 -3.63
C ASP A 158 17.08 -14.20 -3.39
N ASN A 159 16.39 -13.18 -3.90
CA ASN A 159 16.73 -11.79 -3.60
C ASN A 159 16.42 -11.39 -2.14
N ILE A 160 15.41 -11.98 -1.50
CA ILE A 160 15.20 -11.84 -0.05
C ILE A 160 16.41 -12.36 0.73
N LYS A 161 16.87 -13.59 0.42
CA LYS A 161 18.05 -14.17 1.06
C LYS A 161 19.27 -13.28 0.86
N ARG A 162 19.50 -12.83 -0.36
CA ARG A 162 20.61 -11.94 -0.70
C ARG A 162 20.57 -10.63 0.07
N ALA A 163 19.39 -10.02 0.22
CA ALA A 163 19.24 -8.81 1.02
C ALA A 163 19.60 -9.03 2.50
N ILE A 164 19.21 -10.17 3.06
CA ILE A 164 19.54 -10.53 4.46
C ILE A 164 21.05 -10.76 4.60
N GLU A 165 21.70 -11.46 3.67
CA GLU A 165 23.16 -11.68 3.64
C GLU A 165 23.93 -10.35 3.57
N LEU A 166 23.41 -9.36 2.84
CA LEU A 166 23.97 -8.02 2.76
C LEU A 166 23.70 -7.16 4.01
N GLY A 167 22.98 -7.69 5.00
CA GLY A 167 22.71 -7.02 6.28
C GLY A 167 21.53 -6.06 6.28
N TYR A 168 20.67 -6.10 5.27
CA TYR A 168 19.46 -5.27 5.26
C TYR A 168 18.43 -5.73 6.29
N THR A 169 17.71 -4.78 6.84
CA THR A 169 16.44 -5.06 7.49
C THR A 169 15.41 -5.39 6.42
N VAL A 170 14.93 -6.62 6.43
CA VAL A 170 14.01 -7.13 5.41
C VAL A 170 12.63 -7.36 6.01
N ASP A 171 11.61 -6.82 5.35
CA ASP A 171 10.20 -7.09 5.62
C ASP A 171 9.57 -7.80 4.41
N ILE A 172 8.50 -8.54 4.65
CA ILE A 172 7.62 -9.07 3.61
C ILE A 172 6.28 -8.35 3.65
N THR A 173 5.79 -7.95 2.47
CA THR A 173 4.40 -7.55 2.25
C THR A 173 3.70 -8.63 1.44
N SER A 174 2.59 -9.16 1.97
CA SER A 174 1.84 -10.26 1.37
C SER A 174 0.36 -9.93 1.25
N CYS A 175 -0.20 -10.10 0.06
CA CYS A 175 -1.63 -10.03 -0.18
C CYS A 175 -2.29 -11.36 0.16
N ILE A 176 -3.28 -11.30 1.05
CA ILE A 176 -4.05 -12.49 1.43
C ILE A 176 -5.01 -12.83 0.29
N HIS A 177 -4.96 -14.08 -0.13
CA HIS A 177 -5.84 -14.63 -1.15
C HIS A 177 -6.42 -15.98 -0.69
N PRO A 178 -7.48 -16.50 -1.34
CA PRO A 178 -8.21 -17.68 -0.86
C PRO A 178 -7.36 -18.91 -0.58
N VAL A 179 -6.26 -19.11 -1.34
CA VAL A 179 -5.38 -20.27 -1.13
C VAL A 179 -4.68 -20.20 0.22
N LEU A 180 -4.29 -19.00 0.68
CA LEU A 180 -3.68 -18.82 2.00
C LEU A 180 -4.67 -19.10 3.15
N LEU A 181 -5.97 -19.01 2.89
CA LEU A 181 -7.01 -19.28 3.88
C LEU A 181 -7.49 -20.73 3.89
N LYS A 182 -6.98 -21.58 3.01
CA LYS A 182 -7.25 -23.03 3.01
C LYS A 182 -6.48 -23.71 4.14
N LYS A 183 -7.11 -24.73 4.72
CA LYS A 183 -6.46 -25.65 5.66
C LYS A 183 -5.86 -26.82 4.90
N ASP A 184 -4.70 -27.24 5.33
CA ASP A 184 -4.11 -28.50 4.85
C ASP A 184 -4.77 -29.74 5.51
N LYS A 185 -4.28 -30.92 5.15
CA LYS A 185 -4.78 -32.21 5.69
C LYS A 185 -4.63 -32.35 7.20
N LYS A 186 -3.76 -31.55 7.82
CA LYS A 186 -3.53 -31.51 9.28
C LYS A 186 -4.35 -30.42 9.96
N GLY A 187 -5.18 -29.67 9.21
CA GLY A 187 -5.98 -28.57 9.72
C GLY A 187 -5.24 -27.24 9.89
N GLN A 188 -3.98 -27.16 9.49
CA GLN A 188 -3.19 -25.93 9.55
C GLN A 188 -3.54 -25.01 8.38
N LEU A 189 -3.75 -23.72 8.65
CA LEU A 189 -3.95 -22.70 7.62
C LEU A 189 -2.68 -22.48 6.81
N ASN A 190 -2.82 -22.33 5.50
CA ASN A 190 -1.67 -22.02 4.63
C ASN A 190 -1.04 -20.67 4.97
N ILE A 191 -1.79 -19.70 5.49
CA ILE A 191 -1.25 -18.43 5.95
C ILE A 191 -0.28 -18.60 7.12
N GLU A 192 -0.46 -19.59 7.99
CA GLU A 192 0.52 -19.92 9.03
C GLU A 192 1.82 -20.46 8.42
N LYS A 193 1.73 -21.24 7.35
CA LYS A 193 2.93 -21.69 6.62
C LYS A 193 3.66 -20.52 5.98
N MET A 194 2.94 -19.51 5.50
CA MET A 194 3.53 -18.29 4.98
C MET A 194 4.31 -17.52 6.08
N ILE A 195 3.78 -17.48 7.30
CA ILE A 195 4.49 -16.86 8.44
C ILE A 195 5.75 -17.65 8.79
N LEU A 196 5.67 -18.99 8.84
CA LEU A 196 6.81 -19.85 9.12
C LEU A 196 7.87 -19.73 8.03
N PHE A 197 7.47 -19.71 6.77
CA PHE A 197 8.38 -19.47 5.64
C PHE A 197 9.11 -18.12 5.77
N ALA A 198 8.39 -17.05 6.10
CA ALA A 198 9.00 -15.74 6.34
C ALA A 198 9.98 -15.76 7.52
N GLN A 199 9.62 -16.47 8.60
CA GLN A 199 10.49 -16.67 9.75
C GLN A 199 11.75 -17.44 9.40
N ASP A 200 11.63 -18.51 8.64
CA ASP A 200 12.75 -19.37 8.24
C ASP A 200 13.71 -18.65 7.27
N LEU A 201 13.19 -17.70 6.49
CA LEU A 201 14.03 -16.79 5.71
C LEU A 201 14.83 -15.81 6.56
N GLY A 202 14.42 -15.55 7.80
CA GLY A 202 15.06 -14.58 8.69
C GLY A 202 14.58 -13.14 8.51
N VAL A 203 13.40 -12.92 7.91
CA VAL A 203 12.84 -11.56 7.81
C VAL A 203 12.37 -11.04 9.17
N ARG A 204 12.37 -9.72 9.34
CA ARG A 204 11.95 -9.07 10.59
C ARG A 204 10.44 -9.09 10.78
N ASN A 205 9.71 -8.74 9.75
CA ASN A 205 8.26 -8.63 9.78
C ASN A 205 7.61 -9.27 8.56
N ILE A 206 6.36 -9.72 8.75
CA ILE A 206 5.42 -9.98 7.66
C ILE A 206 4.19 -9.09 7.81
N ASN A 207 3.88 -8.31 6.78
CA ASN A 207 2.72 -7.42 6.71
C ASN A 207 1.69 -8.01 5.76
N PHE A 208 0.53 -8.40 6.29
CA PHE A 208 -0.57 -8.89 5.47
C PHE A 208 -1.49 -7.77 5.01
N HIS A 209 -1.93 -7.86 3.77
CA HIS A 209 -2.94 -7.00 3.17
C HIS A 209 -4.09 -7.85 2.66
N VAL A 210 -5.31 -7.55 3.07
CA VAL A 210 -6.51 -8.20 2.55
C VAL A 210 -6.87 -7.54 1.22
N LEU A 211 -7.09 -8.35 0.20
CA LEU A 211 -7.56 -7.89 -1.10
C LEU A 211 -9.07 -7.68 -1.02
N PHE A 212 -9.50 -6.50 -1.41
CA PHE A 212 -10.92 -6.17 -1.58
C PHE A 212 -11.18 -5.79 -3.02
N LYS A 213 -12.43 -6.00 -3.45
CA LYS A 213 -12.88 -5.59 -4.77
C LYS A 213 -13.14 -4.09 -4.80
N HIS A 214 -12.10 -3.29 -4.88
CA HIS A 214 -12.22 -1.87 -5.19
C HIS A 214 -10.99 -1.34 -5.90
N GLY A 215 -11.27 -0.47 -6.82
CA GLY A 215 -10.33 0.30 -7.61
C GLY A 215 -9.71 -0.48 -8.70
N PHE A 216 -9.43 -1.70 -8.51
CA PHE A 216 -8.65 -2.39 -9.44
C PHE A 216 -8.45 -3.83 -9.14
N PRO A 217 -8.30 -4.60 -9.98
CA PRO A 217 -8.89 -4.92 -11.23
C PRO A 217 -10.15 -5.75 -11.04
N MET A 218 -11.25 -5.14 -11.35
CA MET A 218 -12.55 -5.81 -11.36
C MET A 218 -12.54 -7.07 -12.21
N ASP A 219 -11.78 -7.07 -13.29
CA ASP A 219 -11.60 -8.17 -14.25
C ASP A 219 -10.81 -9.37 -13.71
N THR A 220 -10.02 -9.20 -12.65
CA THR A 220 -9.27 -10.30 -12.01
C THR A 220 -9.83 -10.70 -10.65
N TRP A 221 -10.96 -10.13 -10.26
CA TRP A 221 -11.67 -10.52 -9.07
C TRP A 221 -12.44 -11.81 -9.32
N THR A 222 -11.81 -12.94 -9.07
CA THR A 222 -12.35 -14.27 -9.23
C THR A 222 -12.46 -14.97 -7.88
N GLU A 223 -13.11 -16.13 -7.83
CA GLU A 223 -13.13 -16.95 -6.61
C GLU A 223 -11.73 -17.37 -6.14
N ASP A 224 -10.75 -17.37 -7.06
CA ASP A 224 -9.36 -17.69 -6.75
C ASP A 224 -8.58 -16.53 -6.16
N THR A 225 -9.04 -15.30 -6.35
CA THR A 225 -8.35 -14.10 -5.88
C THR A 225 -9.09 -13.37 -4.76
N ALA A 226 -10.41 -13.53 -4.67
CA ALA A 226 -11.26 -12.82 -3.75
C ALA A 226 -11.31 -13.46 -2.36
N VAL A 227 -11.07 -12.68 -1.33
CA VAL A 227 -11.25 -13.07 0.07
C VAL A 227 -12.60 -12.57 0.56
N THR A 228 -13.46 -13.48 1.05
CA THR A 228 -14.70 -13.06 1.70
C THR A 228 -14.46 -12.65 3.15
N PRO A 229 -15.25 -11.70 3.67
CA PRO A 229 -15.14 -11.28 5.07
C PRO A 229 -15.20 -12.42 6.07
N GLU A 230 -16.09 -13.39 5.85
CA GLU A 230 -16.25 -14.56 6.74
C GLU A 230 -14.99 -15.39 6.84
N LYS A 231 -14.39 -15.71 5.68
CA LYS A 231 -13.15 -16.49 5.63
C LYS A 231 -12.02 -15.71 6.29
N TRP A 232 -11.97 -14.41 6.07
CA TRP A 232 -10.94 -13.57 6.69
C TRP A 232 -11.08 -13.49 8.21
N ILE A 233 -12.27 -13.28 8.73
CA ILE A 233 -12.48 -13.17 10.18
C ILE A 233 -12.02 -14.44 10.89
N VAL A 234 -12.42 -15.60 10.38
CA VAL A 234 -12.00 -16.89 10.98
C VAL A 234 -10.46 -17.03 10.96
N ALA A 235 -9.82 -16.72 9.85
CA ALA A 235 -8.37 -16.79 9.74
C ALA A 235 -7.68 -15.75 10.65
N ARG A 236 -8.20 -14.53 10.67
CA ARG A 236 -7.69 -13.46 11.54
C ARG A 236 -7.71 -13.85 13.01
N ASP A 237 -8.81 -14.42 13.49
CA ASP A 237 -8.95 -14.79 14.89
C ASP A 237 -7.98 -15.92 15.26
N ILE A 238 -7.78 -16.91 14.38
CA ILE A 238 -6.77 -17.96 14.54
C ILE A 238 -5.35 -17.36 14.61
N LEU A 239 -5.05 -16.42 13.70
CA LEU A 239 -3.73 -15.77 13.68
C LEU A 239 -3.51 -14.88 14.90
N ALA A 240 -4.52 -14.12 15.32
CA ALA A 240 -4.43 -13.26 16.49
C ALA A 240 -4.17 -14.08 17.76
N ASP A 241 -4.84 -15.22 17.94
CA ASP A 241 -4.59 -16.16 19.04
C ASP A 241 -3.16 -16.71 18.99
N ALA A 242 -2.69 -17.14 17.81
CA ALA A 242 -1.35 -17.67 17.65
C ALA A 242 -0.26 -16.61 17.94
N VAL A 243 -0.48 -15.37 17.50
CA VAL A 243 0.44 -14.25 17.79
C VAL A 243 0.45 -13.93 19.28
N THR A 244 -0.72 -13.88 19.91
CA THR A 244 -0.87 -13.63 21.36
C THR A 244 -0.14 -14.70 22.19
N LYS A 245 -0.15 -15.94 21.75
CA LYS A 245 0.59 -17.05 22.36
C LYS A 245 2.07 -17.08 22.02
N ASN A 246 2.59 -16.06 21.36
CA ASN A 246 3.99 -15.98 20.91
C ASN A 246 4.44 -17.19 20.07
N LYS A 247 3.55 -17.72 19.23
CA LYS A 247 3.85 -18.87 18.38
C LYS A 247 4.92 -18.59 17.32
N TYR A 248 5.10 -17.31 16.94
CA TYR A 248 6.04 -16.89 15.90
C TYR A 248 7.17 -16.03 16.48
N LYS A 249 8.37 -16.18 15.92
CA LYS A 249 9.56 -15.42 16.31
C LYS A 249 9.73 -14.10 15.55
N ILE A 250 8.88 -13.86 14.56
CA ILE A 250 8.85 -12.61 13.77
C ILE A 250 7.62 -11.79 14.10
N HIS A 251 7.68 -10.50 13.83
CA HIS A 251 6.52 -9.64 13.97
C HIS A 251 5.52 -9.89 12.84
N VAL A 252 4.28 -10.23 13.20
CA VAL A 252 3.18 -10.48 12.26
C VAL A 252 2.17 -9.36 12.36
N ARG A 253 2.05 -8.58 11.29
CA ARG A 253 1.06 -7.51 11.21
C ARG A 253 -0.21 -8.02 10.55
N ILE A 254 -1.24 -8.18 11.38
CA ILE A 254 -2.56 -8.66 10.97
C ILE A 254 -3.46 -7.45 10.70
N PRO A 255 -4.08 -7.31 9.52
CA PRO A 255 -5.03 -6.24 9.26
C PRO A 255 -6.34 -6.48 10.02
N TYR A 256 -6.79 -5.45 10.75
CA TYR A 256 -8.02 -5.50 11.56
C TYR A 256 -9.25 -5.06 10.76
N HIS A 257 -9.45 -5.64 9.59
CA HIS A 257 -10.69 -5.42 8.84
C HIS A 257 -11.84 -6.24 9.41
N PHE A 258 -13.05 -5.71 9.35
CA PHE A 258 -14.28 -6.37 9.81
C PHE A 258 -14.28 -6.74 11.30
N ILE A 259 -13.90 -5.82 12.16
CA ILE A 259 -14.07 -5.97 13.60
C ILE A 259 -15.50 -5.64 14.03
N SER A 260 -15.93 -6.14 15.19
CA SER A 260 -17.20 -5.77 15.79
C SER A 260 -17.21 -4.33 16.28
N ARG A 261 -18.40 -3.76 16.47
CA ARG A 261 -18.56 -2.43 17.08
C ARG A 261 -17.97 -2.41 18.48
N GLU A 262 -18.23 -3.45 19.25
CA GLU A 262 -17.70 -3.60 20.61
C GLU A 262 -16.17 -3.57 20.62
N GLU A 263 -15.51 -4.28 19.72
CA GLU A 263 -14.06 -4.28 19.62
C GLU A 263 -13.51 -2.92 19.20
N PHE A 264 -14.16 -2.25 18.23
CA PHE A 264 -13.78 -0.91 17.82
C PHE A 264 -13.86 0.08 18.99
N ASP A 265 -14.94 0.04 19.78
CA ASP A 265 -15.18 0.97 20.89
C ASP A 265 -14.18 0.82 22.03
N LYS A 266 -13.52 -0.34 22.16
CA LYS A 266 -12.42 -0.54 23.13
C LYS A 266 -11.20 0.32 22.83
N ASN A 267 -10.90 0.56 21.55
CA ASN A 267 -9.74 1.37 21.15
C ASN A 267 -9.96 2.12 19.83
N PRO A 268 -10.87 3.11 19.81
CA PRO A 268 -11.25 3.81 18.59
C PRO A 268 -10.08 4.61 17.96
N LYS A 269 -9.13 5.06 18.77
CA LYS A 269 -7.94 5.76 18.24
C LYS A 269 -7.03 4.82 17.46
N TYR A 270 -6.89 3.58 17.90
CA TYR A 270 -6.08 2.60 17.21
C TYR A 270 -6.75 2.13 15.91
N TYR A 271 -8.00 1.67 16.01
CA TYR A 271 -8.73 1.15 14.87
C TYR A 271 -9.14 2.24 13.85
N GLY A 272 -9.37 3.46 14.31
CA GLY A 272 -9.70 4.61 13.47
C GLY A 272 -8.50 5.40 12.97
N TYR A 273 -7.27 5.02 13.30
CA TYR A 273 -6.09 5.73 12.84
C TYR A 273 -5.88 5.59 11.33
N CYS A 274 -5.81 6.73 10.64
CA CYS A 274 -5.55 6.78 9.23
C CYS A 274 -4.58 7.93 8.89
N PRO A 275 -3.35 7.63 8.46
CA PRO A 275 -2.37 8.67 8.13
C PRO A 275 -2.80 9.54 6.94
N ALA A 276 -3.62 9.00 6.03
CA ALA A 276 -4.21 9.80 4.95
C ALA A 276 -5.16 10.87 5.49
N LYS A 277 -6.08 10.47 6.37
CA LYS A 277 -7.01 11.36 7.05
C LYS A 277 -6.30 12.51 7.80
N LEU A 278 -5.17 12.20 8.40
CA LEU A 278 -4.42 13.16 9.20
C LEU A 278 -3.50 14.06 8.37
N GLY A 279 -3.43 13.86 7.05
CA GLY A 279 -2.50 14.58 6.18
C GLY A 279 -1.03 14.19 6.41
N GLU A 280 -0.79 13.02 7.02
CA GLU A 280 0.56 12.57 7.39
C GLU A 280 1.30 11.88 6.24
N ARG A 281 0.61 11.63 5.12
CA ARG A 281 1.13 10.89 3.98
C ARG A 281 0.88 11.59 2.67
N LEU A 282 1.87 11.57 1.79
CA LEU A 282 1.75 11.93 0.39
C LEU A 282 2.22 10.79 -0.49
N LEU A 283 1.59 10.64 -1.64
CA LEU A 283 1.98 9.71 -2.71
C LEU A 283 2.20 10.53 -3.98
N VAL A 284 3.37 10.43 -4.56
CA VAL A 284 3.75 11.18 -5.76
C VAL A 284 3.87 10.21 -6.91
N HIS A 285 3.14 10.46 -7.99
CA HIS A 285 3.06 9.57 -9.13
C HIS A 285 3.73 10.17 -10.38
N PRO A 286 4.23 9.32 -11.30
CA PRO A 286 4.91 9.77 -12.53
C PRO A 286 4.06 10.63 -13.45
N ASP A 287 2.74 10.48 -13.39
CA ASP A 287 1.77 11.25 -14.17
C ASP A 287 1.52 12.66 -13.63
N GLY A 288 2.19 13.05 -12.56
CA GLY A 288 2.02 14.35 -11.91
C GLY A 288 1.00 14.39 -10.79
N GLN A 289 0.27 13.31 -10.55
CA GLN A 289 -0.73 13.28 -9.48
C GLN A 289 -0.07 13.15 -8.10
N ILE A 290 -0.59 13.92 -7.15
CA ILE A 290 -0.24 13.81 -5.73
C ILE A 290 -1.47 13.34 -4.98
N ARG A 291 -1.36 12.22 -4.27
CA ARG A 291 -2.44 11.56 -3.53
C ARG A 291 -2.07 11.38 -2.07
N ILE A 292 -3.01 10.94 -1.26
CA ILE A 292 -2.80 10.67 0.17
C ILE A 292 -2.93 9.18 0.52
N CYS A 293 -3.50 8.39 -0.36
CA CYS A 293 -3.74 6.97 -0.12
C CYS A 293 -3.63 6.16 -1.42
N SER A 294 -2.93 5.04 -1.35
CA SER A 294 -2.80 4.11 -2.47
C SER A 294 -4.11 3.39 -2.85
N GLY A 295 -5.06 3.32 -1.93
CA GLY A 295 -6.38 2.77 -2.20
C GLY A 295 -7.34 3.75 -2.92
N LEU A 296 -6.96 5.02 -3.04
CA LEU A 296 -7.76 6.07 -3.67
C LEU A 296 -7.18 6.42 -5.03
N ILE A 297 -7.39 5.54 -5.98
CA ILE A 297 -6.75 5.61 -7.31
C ILE A 297 -7.51 6.44 -8.35
N SER A 298 -8.79 6.72 -8.15
CA SER A 298 -9.51 7.64 -9.04
C SER A 298 -8.91 9.04 -9.00
N SER A 299 -8.87 9.72 -10.14
CA SER A 299 -8.35 11.08 -10.27
C SER A 299 -9.05 12.09 -9.36
N LYS A 300 -10.33 11.88 -9.05
CA LYS A 300 -11.10 12.72 -8.12
C LYS A 300 -10.54 12.75 -6.69
N TYR A 301 -9.70 11.80 -6.32
CA TYR A 301 -9.00 11.76 -5.01
C TYR A 301 -7.57 12.27 -5.09
N CYS A 302 -7.21 12.91 -6.18
CA CYS A 302 -5.96 13.63 -6.30
C CYS A 302 -6.05 14.91 -5.47
N VAL A 303 -5.10 15.13 -4.57
CA VAL A 303 -5.08 16.34 -3.71
C VAL A 303 -4.37 17.50 -4.40
N ALA A 304 -3.49 17.20 -5.33
CA ALA A 304 -2.76 18.18 -6.12
C ALA A 304 -2.15 17.54 -7.36
N HIS A 305 -1.77 18.39 -8.31
CA HIS A 305 -0.94 18.02 -9.44
C HIS A 305 0.37 18.80 -9.42
N TYR A 306 1.48 18.14 -9.77
CA TYR A 306 2.75 18.81 -10.03
C TYR A 306 3.06 18.78 -11.53
N PHE A 307 3.35 19.93 -12.09
CA PHE A 307 3.73 20.10 -13.49
C PHE A 307 4.36 21.48 -13.69
N ASP A 308 5.25 21.60 -14.65
CA ASP A 308 5.85 22.87 -15.06
C ASP A 308 6.29 23.76 -13.88
N GLY A 309 7.02 23.17 -12.93
CA GLY A 309 7.53 23.89 -11.75
C GLY A 309 6.49 24.27 -10.69
N LYS A 310 5.25 23.75 -10.79
CA LYS A 310 4.14 24.08 -9.89
C LYS A 310 3.58 22.86 -9.19
N ILE A 311 3.06 23.05 -7.98
CA ILE A 311 2.17 22.11 -7.27
C ILE A 311 0.84 22.83 -7.04
N VAL A 312 -0.18 22.39 -7.80
CA VAL A 312 -1.50 23.01 -7.80
C VAL A 312 -2.47 22.17 -7.00
N TRP A 313 -3.13 22.79 -6.04
CA TRP A 313 -4.15 22.17 -5.20
C TRP A 313 -5.43 21.86 -5.98
N GLU A 314 -6.04 20.70 -5.70
CA GLU A 314 -7.33 20.31 -6.25
C GLU A 314 -8.48 20.73 -5.33
N GLU A 315 -9.24 21.75 -5.75
CA GLU A 315 -10.28 22.37 -4.91
C GLU A 315 -11.40 21.41 -4.52
N GLY A 316 -11.80 20.49 -5.39
CA GLY A 316 -12.87 19.53 -5.12
C GLY A 316 -12.55 18.55 -4.01
N TYR A 317 -11.28 18.30 -3.75
CA TYR A 317 -10.86 17.33 -2.77
C TYR A 317 -11.31 17.64 -1.34
N LEU A 318 -11.22 18.88 -0.90
CA LEU A 318 -11.65 19.28 0.45
C LEU A 318 -13.14 19.14 0.67
N ASN A 319 -13.94 19.42 -0.37
CA ASN A 319 -15.38 19.28 -0.26
C ASN A 319 -15.76 17.82 -0.04
N GLU A 320 -15.19 16.90 -0.81
CA GLU A 320 -15.41 15.47 -0.60
C GLU A 320 -14.92 14.97 0.76
N LEU A 321 -13.82 15.49 1.28
CA LEU A 321 -13.36 15.16 2.61
C LEU A 321 -14.30 15.66 3.71
N ASN A 322 -14.82 16.86 3.58
CA ASN A 322 -15.71 17.47 4.56
C ASN A 322 -17.08 16.81 4.60
N ASP A 323 -17.60 16.40 3.44
CA ASP A 323 -18.89 15.71 3.34
C ASP A 323 -18.92 14.37 4.08
N HIS A 324 -17.76 13.90 4.47
CA HIS A 324 -17.59 12.59 5.04
C HIS A 324 -17.10 12.58 6.50
N ASP A 325 -17.27 13.61 7.23
CA ASP A 325 -16.89 13.69 8.66
C ASP A 325 -15.61 12.92 9.01
N LEU A 326 -14.51 13.35 8.42
CA LEU A 326 -13.21 12.70 8.60
C LEU A 326 -12.70 12.72 10.05
N ASN A 327 -13.32 13.51 10.90
CA ASN A 327 -12.98 13.60 12.31
C ASN A 327 -13.68 12.53 13.14
N ASN A 328 -14.73 11.94 12.61
CA ASN A 328 -15.39 10.82 13.22
C ASN A 328 -14.70 9.52 12.84
N PRO A 329 -14.18 8.75 13.80
CA PRO A 329 -13.63 7.44 13.53
C PRO A 329 -14.71 6.41 13.16
N THR A 330 -15.91 6.83 12.94
CA THR A 330 -16.99 5.95 12.57
C THR A 330 -16.88 5.59 11.13
N PRO A 331 -16.75 4.49 10.91
CA PRO A 331 -16.25 3.95 9.72
C PRO A 331 -17.34 3.42 8.90
N CYS A 332 -17.14 2.40 8.31
CA CYS A 332 -18.05 1.76 7.44
C CYS A 332 -19.49 1.86 7.91
N THR A 333 -20.26 2.37 7.08
CA THR A 333 -21.56 2.97 7.08
C THR A 333 -22.74 2.17 7.65
N ASN A 334 -22.54 1.12 8.38
CA ASN A 334 -23.64 0.45 9.03
C ASN A 334 -23.39 0.18 10.49
N GLN A 335 -23.21 1.26 11.20
CA GLN A 335 -23.22 1.26 12.66
C GLN A 335 -24.45 0.56 13.24
N SER A 336 -25.60 0.73 12.62
CA SER A 336 -26.83 0.06 13.02
C SER A 336 -26.75 -1.47 12.95
N LYS A 337 -25.77 -2.03 12.24
CA LYS A 337 -25.59 -3.46 12.06
C LYS A 337 -24.36 -4.02 12.77
N GLY A 338 -23.67 -3.21 13.53
CA GLY A 338 -22.65 -3.65 14.50
C GLY A 338 -21.36 -4.18 13.93
N MET A 339 -21.04 -3.88 12.65
CA MET A 339 -19.77 -4.28 12.07
C MET A 339 -19.03 -3.09 11.50
N GLN A 340 -17.73 -3.04 11.72
CA GLN A 340 -16.87 -1.98 11.26
C GLN A 340 -15.61 -2.54 10.61
N CYS A 341 -15.04 -1.78 9.67
CA CYS A 341 -13.74 -2.08 9.12
C CYS A 341 -12.66 -1.47 9.99
N GLY A 342 -11.84 -2.29 10.62
CA GLY A 342 -10.62 -1.82 11.27
C GLY A 342 -9.62 -1.32 10.24
N ASN A 343 -8.77 -0.39 10.62
CA ASN A 343 -7.88 0.34 9.72
C ASN A 343 -8.61 1.10 8.61
N TYR A 344 -9.71 1.62 8.97
CA TYR A 344 -10.64 2.28 8.13
C TYR A 344 -10.04 3.47 7.35
N CYS A 345 -10.29 3.46 6.05
CA CYS A 345 -10.11 4.64 5.23
C CYS A 345 -11.41 5.46 5.22
N PRO A 346 -11.40 6.71 5.66
CA PRO A 346 -12.59 7.56 5.67
C PRO A 346 -13.25 7.70 4.31
N LEU A 347 -12.47 7.52 3.27
CA LEU A 347 -12.92 7.65 1.90
C LEU A 347 -13.52 6.35 1.34
N CYS A 348 -13.49 5.28 2.12
CA CYS A 348 -14.06 3.98 1.76
C CYS A 348 -15.38 3.67 2.48
N PHE A 349 -16.01 4.63 3.11
CA PHE A 349 -17.18 4.37 3.95
C PHE A 349 -18.49 4.15 3.25
N SER A 350 -18.59 4.50 2.03
CA SER A 350 -19.70 4.05 1.21
C SER A 350 -19.68 2.54 0.96
N PHE A 351 -18.79 1.84 1.59
CA PHE A 351 -18.57 0.41 1.44
C PHE A 351 -19.64 -0.37 2.19
N LYS A 352 -20.76 -0.58 1.54
CA LYS A 352 -21.90 -1.33 2.05
C LYS A 352 -21.68 -2.82 2.30
N PRO A 353 -20.73 -3.50 1.64
CA PRO A 353 -20.50 -4.91 1.86
C PRO A 353 -20.17 -5.28 3.30
N TYR A 354 -19.87 -4.32 4.12
CA TYR A 354 -19.54 -4.56 5.53
C TYR A 354 -20.75 -4.53 6.46
N GLN A 355 -21.93 -4.57 5.91
CA GLN A 355 -23.14 -4.71 6.72
C GLN A 355 -23.21 -6.12 7.27
N LYS A 356 -23.24 -6.25 8.59
CA LYS A 356 -23.22 -7.54 9.27
C LYS A 356 -24.31 -8.49 8.75
N GLU A 357 -25.54 -7.99 8.61
CA GLU A 357 -26.66 -8.79 8.12
C GLU A 357 -26.46 -9.22 6.68
N TYR A 358 -25.88 -8.36 5.90
CA TYR A 358 -25.61 -8.60 4.51
C TYR A 358 -24.57 -9.70 4.33
N VAL A 359 -23.46 -9.58 5.07
CA VAL A 359 -22.35 -10.52 5.01
C VAL A 359 -22.69 -11.85 5.65
N TRP A 360 -23.31 -11.84 6.83
CA TRP A 360 -23.48 -13.04 7.65
C TRP A 360 -24.77 -13.82 7.37
N LYS A 361 -25.88 -13.13 7.15
CA LYS A 361 -27.18 -13.79 6.95
C LYS A 361 -27.43 -14.15 5.50
N ASN A 362 -27.07 -13.28 4.58
CA ASN A 362 -27.46 -13.43 3.19
C ASN A 362 -26.40 -14.14 2.35
N LYS A 363 -25.17 -14.33 2.87
CA LYS A 363 -24.04 -14.91 2.17
C LYS A 363 -23.85 -14.28 0.78
N LEU A 364 -24.06 -12.98 0.69
CA LEU A 364 -24.02 -12.28 -0.56
C LEU A 364 -22.64 -12.39 -1.20
N LYS A 365 -22.66 -12.57 -2.49
CA LYS A 365 -21.43 -12.49 -3.26
C LYS A 365 -20.88 -11.08 -3.19
N TRP A 366 -19.61 -10.96 -3.25
CA TRP A 366 -18.92 -9.68 -3.18
C TRP A 366 -19.40 -8.69 -4.25
N GLU A 367 -19.74 -9.22 -5.44
CA GLU A 367 -20.26 -8.46 -6.55
C GLU A 367 -21.59 -7.76 -6.23
N GLU A 368 -22.43 -8.43 -5.47
CA GLU A 368 -23.76 -7.92 -5.10
C GLU A 368 -23.69 -6.85 -4.01
N THR A 369 -22.57 -6.79 -3.29
CA THR A 369 -22.37 -5.83 -2.23
C THR A 369 -21.82 -4.49 -2.71
N ASN A 370 -21.32 -4.44 -3.92
CA ASN A 370 -20.92 -3.21 -4.58
C ASN A 370 -22.17 -2.50 -5.08
N ASP A 371 -22.83 -1.83 -4.19
CA ASP A 371 -23.93 -0.97 -4.58
C ASP A 371 -23.44 0.11 -5.54
N GLN A 372 -24.26 0.39 -6.54
CA GLN A 372 -24.04 1.38 -7.58
C GLN A 372 -23.72 2.79 -7.06
N LYS A 373 -23.86 3.02 -5.76
CA LYS A 373 -23.50 4.28 -5.11
C LYS A 373 -22.05 4.38 -4.65
N CYS A 374 -21.28 3.30 -4.67
CA CYS A 374 -19.85 3.35 -4.42
C CYS A 374 -19.08 3.71 -5.70
N ASN A 375 -19.43 4.83 -6.29
CA ASN A 375 -18.83 5.34 -7.53
C ASN A 375 -17.38 5.78 -7.39
N ILE A 376 -16.77 5.50 -6.25
CA ILE A 376 -15.36 5.81 -5.99
C ILE A 376 -14.46 5.18 -7.05
N PHE A 377 -14.95 4.12 -7.69
CA PHE A 377 -14.16 3.32 -8.62
C PHE A 377 -14.92 3.05 -9.94
N ASP A 378 -15.96 3.82 -10.22
CA ASP A 378 -16.68 3.67 -11.46
C ASP A 378 -15.81 4.15 -12.63
N ASN A 379 -15.33 3.22 -13.41
CA ASN A 379 -14.47 3.45 -14.59
C ASN A 379 -15.20 4.16 -15.75
N LYS A 380 -16.41 4.69 -15.53
CA LYS A 380 -17.16 5.37 -16.57
C LYS A 380 -16.84 6.86 -16.71
N SER A 381 -15.88 7.36 -15.95
CA SER A 381 -15.49 8.77 -16.01
C SER A 381 -13.96 8.92 -16.16
N VAL A 382 -13.43 8.35 -17.22
CA VAL A 382 -12.16 8.78 -17.83
C VAL A 382 -12.35 8.85 -19.32
#